data_9c612da4056887baeeb4364662165d5c
#
_entry.id   9c612da4056887baeeb4364662165d5c
#
_cell.length_a   1.000
_cell.length_b   1.000
_cell.length_c   1.000
_cell.angle_alpha   90.00
_cell.angle_beta   90.00
_cell.angle_gamma   90.00
#
_symmetry.space_group_name_H-M   'P 1'
#
loop_
_entity.id
_entity.type
_entity.pdbx_description
1 polymer ?
#
loop_
_entity_poly.entity_id
_entity_poly.type
_entity_poly.pdbx_seq_one_letter_code
_entity_poly.pdbx_strand_id
1 'polypeptide(L)'
;KAGAYLLQNGYFATKVTSFLFATAMAPNLLALDFITKLTGVSLNWGQWALAMFVPGFIMLMLVPIIGYMYERPTVKEIDNKKIAADGLAELGPMKASEKGLIAIALLAITGWILPTFGIKIDAAAVAIVAMIATFVCGIITWDDLLKTKAAWNTLIWFGGILGLSSALTKGKFFEWLAKFLETHMNFGLDPFMMLILISVISVAVRYFFASGTAYISAMLPVFLIVGINAGIDPTLLAFIMIGTNSYGGSVTHYGAAPGPIIFSAGYNNVKDWW
;
A
#
# COMPACT_ATOMS: atom_id res chain seq x y z
N LYS A 1 -24.88 8.18 -11.57
CA LYS A 1 -23.55 8.70 -11.97
C LYS A 1 -22.79 9.37 -10.83
N ALA A 2 -23.42 10.18 -9.93
CA ALA A 2 -22.70 10.81 -8.82
C ALA A 2 -22.10 9.79 -7.86
N GLY A 3 -22.85 8.74 -7.49
CA GLY A 3 -22.36 7.65 -6.65
C GLY A 3 -21.22 6.86 -7.30
N ALA A 4 -21.32 6.55 -8.61
CA ALA A 4 -20.24 5.91 -9.36
C ALA A 4 -18.96 6.76 -9.34
N TYR A 5 -19.09 8.05 -9.66
CA TYR A 5 -17.97 9.00 -9.63
C TYR A 5 -17.29 9.05 -8.25
N LEU A 6 -18.05 9.20 -7.18
CA LEU A 6 -17.49 9.30 -5.83
C LEU A 6 -16.79 8.01 -5.39
N LEU A 7 -17.42 6.86 -5.63
CA LEU A 7 -16.86 5.56 -5.23
C LEU A 7 -15.62 5.19 -6.03
N GLN A 8 -15.62 5.42 -7.35
CA GLN A 8 -14.44 5.16 -8.18
C GLN A 8 -13.29 6.08 -7.79
N ASN A 9 -13.53 7.39 -7.66
CA ASN A 9 -12.48 8.32 -7.22
C ASN A 9 -11.94 7.95 -5.84
N GLY A 10 -12.81 7.60 -4.88
CA GLY A 10 -12.40 7.11 -3.57
C GLY A 10 -11.53 5.87 -3.66
N TYR A 11 -11.89 4.92 -4.53
CA TYR A 11 -11.11 3.71 -4.75
C TYR A 11 -9.73 3.99 -5.33
N PHE A 12 -9.65 4.76 -6.43
CA PHE A 12 -8.37 5.09 -7.05
C PHE A 12 -7.50 5.97 -6.14
N ALA A 13 -8.08 6.93 -5.42
CA ALA A 13 -7.36 7.70 -4.41
C ALA A 13 -6.79 6.80 -3.31
N THR A 14 -7.53 5.78 -2.86
CA THR A 14 -7.04 4.77 -1.92
C THR A 14 -5.83 4.02 -2.49
N LYS A 15 -5.79 3.71 -3.79
CA LYS A 15 -4.63 3.06 -4.41
C LYS A 15 -3.39 3.94 -4.41
N VAL A 16 -3.56 5.24 -4.66
CA VAL A 16 -2.46 6.19 -4.59
C VAL A 16 -1.97 6.34 -3.15
N THR A 17 -2.86 6.57 -2.20
CA THR A 17 -2.47 6.74 -0.79
C THR A 17 -1.86 5.47 -0.19
N SER A 18 -2.19 4.29 -0.71
CA SER A 18 -1.64 3.01 -0.25
C SER A 18 -0.14 2.85 -0.50
N PHE A 19 0.46 3.52 -1.49
CA PHE A 19 1.90 3.48 -1.69
C PHE A 19 2.64 4.71 -1.18
N LEU A 20 1.95 5.79 -0.84
CA LEU A 20 2.57 7.01 -0.34
C LEU A 20 3.38 6.80 0.94
N PHE A 21 2.90 5.94 1.82
CA PHE A 21 3.54 5.68 3.10
C PHE A 21 3.83 4.19 3.30
N ALA A 22 4.98 3.86 3.84
CA ALA A 22 5.38 2.47 4.11
C ALA A 22 4.36 1.71 4.96
N THR A 23 3.73 2.38 5.92
CA THR A 23 2.75 1.81 6.85
C THR A 23 1.31 1.86 6.34
N ALA A 24 1.05 2.33 5.12
CA ALA A 24 -0.31 2.47 4.59
C ALA A 24 -0.98 1.12 4.29
N MET A 25 -0.22 0.10 3.95
CA MET A 25 -0.74 -1.26 3.78
C MET A 25 0.30 -2.33 4.13
N ALA A 26 -0.14 -3.49 4.63
CA ALA A 26 0.73 -4.60 5.01
C ALA A 26 1.68 -5.09 3.89
N PRO A 27 1.28 -5.21 2.62
CA PRO A 27 2.19 -5.58 1.53
C PRO A 27 3.42 -4.69 1.39
N ASN A 28 3.37 -3.41 1.78
CA ASN A 28 4.53 -2.51 1.73
C ASN A 28 5.63 -2.95 2.70
N LEU A 29 5.26 -3.38 3.90
CA LEU A 29 6.21 -3.86 4.91
C LEU A 29 6.87 -5.17 4.47
N LEU A 30 6.10 -6.05 3.82
CA LEU A 30 6.63 -7.28 3.23
C LEU A 30 7.58 -6.95 2.06
N ALA A 31 7.23 -5.97 1.23
CA ALA A 31 8.08 -5.51 0.15
C ALA A 31 9.41 -4.96 0.66
N LEU A 32 9.40 -4.17 1.76
CA LEU A 32 10.62 -3.69 2.41
C LEU A 32 11.53 -4.82 2.86
N ASP A 33 10.98 -5.91 3.42
CA ASP A 33 11.76 -7.08 3.83
C ASP A 33 12.45 -7.75 2.63
N PHE A 34 11.72 -7.99 1.54
CA PHE A 34 12.31 -8.55 0.31
C PHE A 34 13.34 -7.62 -0.32
N ILE A 35 13.04 -6.32 -0.42
CA ILE A 35 13.98 -5.33 -0.96
C ILE A 35 15.27 -5.36 -0.16
N THR A 36 15.20 -5.26 1.17
CA THR A 36 16.39 -5.27 2.02
C THR A 36 17.20 -6.56 1.86
N LYS A 37 16.53 -7.72 1.81
CA LYS A 37 17.21 -9.02 1.71
C LYS A 37 17.84 -9.28 0.34
N LEU A 38 17.22 -8.82 -0.73
CA LEU A 38 17.65 -9.14 -2.10
C LEU A 38 18.55 -8.07 -2.71
N THR A 39 18.39 -6.82 -2.29
CA THR A 39 19.13 -5.69 -2.90
C THR A 39 20.14 -5.04 -1.95
N GLY A 40 20.04 -5.31 -0.65
CA GLY A 40 20.80 -4.60 0.38
C GLY A 40 20.32 -3.16 0.64
N VAL A 41 19.30 -2.68 -0.09
CA VAL A 41 18.73 -1.33 0.09
C VAL A 41 17.83 -1.32 1.31
N SER A 42 18.17 -0.50 2.28
CA SER A 42 17.34 -0.26 3.48
C SER A 42 16.66 1.10 3.37
N LEU A 43 15.35 1.10 3.34
CA LEU A 43 14.53 2.31 3.26
C LEU A 43 13.83 2.56 4.59
N ASN A 44 14.03 3.74 5.17
CA ASN A 44 13.25 4.17 6.32
C ASN A 44 11.91 4.81 5.88
N TRP A 45 11.01 5.01 6.85
CA TRP A 45 9.68 5.55 6.58
C TRP A 45 9.71 6.92 5.88
N GLY A 46 10.62 7.81 6.29
CA GLY A 46 10.73 9.15 5.71
C GLY A 46 11.31 9.14 4.31
N GLN A 47 12.32 8.31 4.04
CA GLN A 47 12.88 8.13 2.69
C GLN A 47 11.80 7.59 1.73
N TRP A 48 11.01 6.63 2.18
CA TRP A 48 9.87 6.14 1.42
C TRP A 48 8.88 7.26 1.12
N ALA A 49 8.42 7.99 2.14
CA ALA A 49 7.44 9.06 1.99
C ALA A 49 7.94 10.16 1.04
N LEU A 50 9.20 10.59 1.17
CA LEU A 50 9.79 11.61 0.29
C LEU A 50 9.87 11.14 -1.17
N ALA A 51 10.30 9.91 -1.42
CA ALA A 51 10.40 9.36 -2.77
C ALA A 51 9.03 9.20 -3.43
N MET A 52 8.02 8.79 -2.67
CA MET A 52 6.67 8.53 -3.19
C MET A 52 5.77 9.77 -3.18
N PHE A 53 6.17 10.86 -2.50
CA PHE A 53 5.34 12.06 -2.37
C PHE A 53 5.04 12.70 -3.73
N VAL A 54 6.07 12.95 -4.54
CA VAL A 54 5.89 13.64 -5.84
C VAL A 54 5.00 12.83 -6.79
N PRO A 55 5.32 11.56 -7.12
CA PRO A 55 4.46 10.77 -8.00
C PRO A 55 3.08 10.54 -7.41
N GLY A 56 2.97 10.30 -6.12
CA GLY A 56 1.70 10.10 -5.46
C GLY A 56 0.82 11.35 -5.43
N PHE A 57 1.39 12.51 -5.17
CA PHE A 57 0.65 13.77 -5.19
C PHE A 57 0.11 14.10 -6.60
N ILE A 58 0.94 13.93 -7.63
CA ILE A 58 0.53 14.11 -9.02
C ILE A 58 -0.63 13.17 -9.36
N MET A 59 -0.49 11.87 -9.05
CA MET A 59 -1.55 10.90 -9.31
C MET A 59 -2.83 11.22 -8.52
N LEU A 60 -2.71 11.66 -7.26
CA LEU A 60 -3.86 12.00 -6.43
C LEU A 60 -4.63 13.21 -6.98
N MET A 61 -3.93 14.18 -7.58
CA MET A 61 -4.57 15.32 -8.26
C MET A 61 -5.23 14.89 -9.58
N LEU A 62 -4.63 13.95 -10.30
CA LEU A 62 -5.16 13.46 -11.58
C LEU A 62 -6.40 12.58 -11.40
N VAL A 63 -6.51 11.82 -10.32
CA VAL A 63 -7.64 10.90 -10.08
C VAL A 63 -9.00 11.58 -10.23
N PRO A 64 -9.34 12.69 -9.51
CA PRO A 64 -10.64 13.32 -9.65
C PRO A 64 -10.84 13.97 -11.03
N ILE A 65 -9.77 14.45 -11.67
CA ILE A 65 -9.83 15.08 -12.99
C ILE A 65 -10.19 14.03 -14.04
N ILE A 66 -9.46 12.91 -14.05
CA ILE A 66 -9.70 11.79 -14.97
C ILE A 66 -11.08 11.19 -14.70
N GLY A 67 -11.43 10.95 -13.44
CA GLY A 67 -12.73 10.45 -13.05
C GLY A 67 -13.87 11.35 -13.54
N TYR A 68 -13.71 12.68 -13.46
CA TYR A 68 -14.69 13.62 -13.97
C TYR A 68 -14.82 13.59 -15.50
N MET A 69 -13.74 13.31 -16.22
CA MET A 69 -13.78 13.18 -17.68
C MET A 69 -14.58 11.95 -18.14
N TYR A 70 -14.47 10.84 -17.38
CA TYR A 70 -15.18 9.60 -17.72
C TYR A 70 -16.61 9.55 -17.18
N GLU A 71 -16.81 9.92 -15.92
CA GLU A 71 -18.09 9.83 -15.23
C GLU A 71 -18.52 11.19 -14.67
N ARG A 72 -19.03 12.07 -15.50
CA ARG A 72 -19.54 13.36 -15.06
C ARG A 72 -20.71 13.18 -14.09
N PRO A 73 -20.61 13.65 -12.85
CA PRO A 73 -21.69 13.55 -11.86
C PRO A 73 -22.94 14.29 -12.36
N THR A 74 -24.09 13.69 -12.13
CA THR A 74 -25.40 14.30 -12.49
C THR A 74 -25.83 15.37 -11.50
N VAL A 75 -25.30 15.34 -10.28
CA VAL A 75 -25.55 16.32 -9.23
C VAL A 75 -24.57 17.47 -9.43
N LYS A 76 -25.10 18.68 -9.66
CA LYS A 76 -24.29 19.88 -9.92
C LYS A 76 -24.15 20.78 -8.69
N GLU A 77 -25.12 20.74 -7.82
CA GLU A 77 -25.13 21.56 -6.61
C GLU A 77 -25.39 20.67 -5.40
N ILE A 78 -24.60 20.85 -4.37
CA ILE A 78 -24.72 20.16 -3.09
C ILE A 78 -24.57 21.22 -2.01
N ASP A 79 -25.51 21.26 -1.08
CA ASP A 79 -25.40 22.12 0.10
C ASP A 79 -24.42 21.50 1.12
N ASN A 80 -23.13 21.68 0.84
CA ASN A 80 -22.04 21.15 1.67
C ASN A 80 -22.13 21.67 3.12
N LYS A 81 -22.60 22.91 3.30
CA LYS A 81 -22.71 23.53 4.65
C LYS A 81 -23.78 22.85 5.47
N LYS A 82 -24.91 22.55 4.85
CA LYS A 82 -26.01 21.85 5.54
C LYS A 82 -25.61 20.42 5.88
N ILE A 83 -25.04 19.66 4.94
CA ILE A 83 -24.57 18.28 5.17
C ILE A 83 -23.53 18.24 6.29
N ALA A 84 -22.58 19.18 6.28
CA ALA A 84 -21.54 19.24 7.32
C ALA A 84 -22.16 19.64 8.69
N ALA A 85 -23.07 20.58 8.71
CA ALA A 85 -23.74 21.00 9.96
C ALA A 85 -24.60 19.88 10.56
N ASP A 86 -25.38 19.19 9.74
CA ASP A 86 -26.20 18.04 10.17
C ASP A 86 -25.32 16.90 10.69
N GLY A 87 -24.23 16.55 9.98
CA GLY A 87 -23.28 15.52 10.42
C GLY A 87 -22.56 15.91 11.71
N LEU A 88 -22.12 17.16 11.85
CA LEU A 88 -21.49 17.63 13.10
C LEU A 88 -22.46 17.66 14.27
N ALA A 89 -23.73 18.01 14.02
CA ALA A 89 -24.76 17.96 15.04
C ALA A 89 -25.05 16.54 15.53
N GLU A 90 -25.04 15.56 14.61
CA GLU A 90 -25.20 14.14 14.95
C GLU A 90 -24.01 13.58 15.75
N LEU A 91 -22.78 13.93 15.38
CA LEU A 91 -21.55 13.48 16.07
C LEU A 91 -21.38 14.14 17.44
N GLY A 92 -21.85 15.39 17.60
CA GLY A 92 -21.68 16.17 18.82
C GLY A 92 -20.23 16.65 19.04
N PRO A 93 -19.94 17.18 20.24
CA PRO A 93 -18.61 17.69 20.56
C PRO A 93 -17.59 16.54 20.71
N MET A 94 -16.36 16.81 20.28
CA MET A 94 -15.25 15.85 20.34
C MET A 94 -14.99 15.36 21.78
N LYS A 95 -15.03 14.05 21.96
CA LYS A 95 -14.83 13.38 23.25
C LYS A 95 -13.35 13.39 23.67
N ALA A 96 -13.09 13.22 24.97
CA ALA A 96 -11.72 13.16 25.50
C ALA A 96 -10.92 11.99 24.89
N SER A 97 -11.55 10.83 24.66
CA SER A 97 -10.96 9.67 24.01
C SER A 97 -10.51 9.95 22.56
N GLU A 98 -11.31 10.73 21.81
CA GLU A 98 -10.97 11.11 20.45
C GLU A 98 -9.77 12.05 20.40
N LYS A 99 -9.72 13.02 21.33
CA LYS A 99 -8.57 13.92 21.49
C LYS A 99 -7.30 13.13 21.88
N GLY A 100 -7.45 12.17 22.79
CA GLY A 100 -6.36 11.26 23.18
C GLY A 100 -5.85 10.44 21.99
N LEU A 101 -6.75 9.90 21.18
CA LEU A 101 -6.39 9.14 19.98
C LEU A 101 -5.64 10.00 18.96
N ILE A 102 -6.06 11.24 18.74
CA ILE A 102 -5.36 12.20 17.86
C ILE A 102 -3.94 12.45 18.39
N ALA A 103 -3.77 12.68 19.70
CA ALA A 103 -2.46 12.91 20.29
C ALA A 103 -1.54 11.68 20.11
N ILE A 104 -2.04 10.47 20.36
CA ILE A 104 -1.30 9.22 20.15
C ILE A 104 -0.92 9.04 18.67
N ALA A 105 -1.84 9.31 17.74
CA ALA A 105 -1.57 9.22 16.33
C ALA A 105 -0.48 10.20 15.88
N LEU A 106 -0.53 11.44 16.36
CA LEU A 106 0.51 12.45 16.06
C LEU A 106 1.88 12.03 16.63
N LEU A 107 1.93 11.49 17.83
CA LEU A 107 3.16 10.96 18.42
C LEU A 107 3.71 9.78 17.62
N ALA A 108 2.86 8.87 17.15
CA ALA A 108 3.28 7.75 16.31
C ALA A 108 3.84 8.23 14.97
N ILE A 109 3.18 9.16 14.30
CA ILE A 109 3.68 9.76 13.06
C ILE A 109 5.03 10.44 13.30
N THR A 110 5.16 11.21 14.37
CA THR A 110 6.42 11.82 14.74
C THR A 110 7.50 10.76 14.95
N GLY A 111 7.21 9.68 15.69
CA GLY A 111 8.13 8.57 15.91
C GLY A 111 8.60 7.90 14.63
N TRP A 112 7.75 7.79 13.62
CA TRP A 112 8.12 7.23 12.30
C TRP A 112 8.93 8.21 11.44
N ILE A 113 8.79 9.52 11.65
CA ILE A 113 9.56 10.55 10.93
C ILE A 113 10.96 10.75 11.53
N LEU A 114 11.13 10.61 12.84
CA LEU A 114 12.40 10.86 13.55
C LEU A 114 13.62 10.11 12.98
N PRO A 115 13.53 8.85 12.49
CA PRO A 115 14.66 8.17 11.84
C PRO A 115 15.22 8.90 10.62
N THR A 116 14.40 9.72 9.95
CA THR A 116 14.85 10.56 8.81
C THR A 116 15.86 11.60 9.24
N PHE A 117 15.82 12.02 10.51
CA PHE A 117 16.75 12.99 11.12
C PHE A 117 17.90 12.33 11.89
N GLY A 118 18.11 11.02 11.70
CA GLY A 118 19.23 10.28 12.32
C GLY A 118 18.94 9.71 13.71
N ILE A 119 17.73 9.87 14.24
CA ILE A 119 17.32 9.29 15.53
C ILE A 119 16.90 7.84 15.29
N LYS A 120 17.65 6.89 15.85
CA LYS A 120 17.39 5.45 15.67
C LYS A 120 16.19 4.99 16.48
N ILE A 121 15.03 4.94 15.87
CA ILE A 121 13.80 4.39 16.44
C ILE A 121 13.24 3.33 15.49
N ASP A 122 12.91 2.17 16.02
CA ASP A 122 12.30 1.09 15.26
C ASP A 122 10.82 1.39 15.00
N ALA A 123 10.36 1.23 13.76
CA ALA A 123 8.98 1.54 13.37
C ALA A 123 7.94 0.62 14.04
N ALA A 124 8.29 -0.65 14.28
CA ALA A 124 7.41 -1.57 14.98
C ALA A 124 7.31 -1.22 16.47
N ALA A 125 8.41 -0.77 17.09
CA ALA A 125 8.41 -0.28 18.46
C ALA A 125 7.47 0.92 18.62
N VAL A 126 7.50 1.89 17.70
CA VAL A 126 6.56 3.02 17.68
C VAL A 126 5.11 2.55 17.62
N ALA A 127 4.80 1.59 16.73
CA ALA A 127 3.45 1.05 16.60
C ALA A 127 2.96 0.34 17.89
N ILE A 128 3.85 -0.45 18.51
CA ILE A 128 3.54 -1.16 19.77
C ILE A 128 3.30 -0.15 20.90
N VAL A 129 4.16 0.87 21.04
CA VAL A 129 4.00 1.91 22.06
C VAL A 129 2.69 2.69 21.85
N ALA A 130 2.35 3.04 20.60
CA ALA A 130 1.08 3.71 20.29
C ALA A 130 -0.12 2.81 20.66
N MET A 131 -0.08 1.51 20.34
CA MET A 131 -1.10 0.56 20.72
C MET A 131 -1.25 0.46 22.24
N ILE A 132 -0.14 0.33 22.99
CA ILE A 132 -0.17 0.29 24.45
C ILE A 132 -0.77 1.59 25.01
N ALA A 133 -0.42 2.73 24.45
CA ALA A 133 -0.96 4.03 24.88
C ALA A 133 -2.49 4.09 24.71
N THR A 134 -3.05 3.51 23.63
CA THR A 134 -4.51 3.45 23.46
C THR A 134 -5.20 2.60 24.54
N PHE A 135 -4.56 1.53 25.03
CA PHE A 135 -5.07 0.73 26.16
C PHE A 135 -4.97 1.50 27.48
N VAL A 136 -3.82 2.09 27.76
CA VAL A 136 -3.57 2.82 29.03
C VAL A 136 -4.53 4.03 29.13
N CYS A 137 -4.80 4.69 28.01
CA CYS A 137 -5.78 5.80 27.97
C CYS A 137 -7.23 5.33 27.92
N GLY A 138 -7.51 4.04 27.96
CA GLY A 138 -8.87 3.49 27.94
C GLY A 138 -9.64 3.79 26.65
N ILE A 139 -8.93 4.03 25.54
CA ILE A 139 -9.53 4.33 24.23
C ILE A 139 -10.04 3.04 23.58
N ILE A 140 -9.28 1.96 23.71
CA ILE A 140 -9.66 0.61 23.29
C ILE A 140 -9.55 -0.36 24.46
N THR A 141 -10.35 -1.42 24.42
CA THR A 141 -10.32 -2.52 25.39
C THR A 141 -9.61 -3.74 24.80
N TRP A 142 -9.21 -4.67 25.65
CA TRP A 142 -8.64 -5.95 25.23
C TRP A 142 -9.62 -6.73 24.34
N ASP A 143 -10.91 -6.66 24.67
CA ASP A 143 -11.96 -7.29 23.89
C ASP A 143 -12.09 -6.69 22.46
N ASP A 144 -11.89 -5.38 22.30
CA ASP A 144 -11.90 -4.74 20.99
C ASP A 144 -10.74 -5.26 20.13
N LEU A 145 -9.56 -5.42 20.73
CA LEU A 145 -8.41 -6.03 20.06
C LEU A 145 -8.71 -7.46 19.63
N LEU A 146 -9.23 -8.30 20.54
CA LEU A 146 -9.54 -9.70 20.24
C LEU A 146 -10.61 -9.86 19.17
N LYS A 147 -11.58 -8.96 19.11
CA LYS A 147 -12.64 -8.95 18.07
C LYS A 147 -12.15 -8.55 16.69
N THR A 148 -10.97 -7.95 16.58
CA THR A 148 -10.42 -7.50 15.28
C THR A 148 -9.84 -8.68 14.50
N LYS A 149 -10.70 -9.58 14.02
CA LYS A 149 -10.32 -10.80 13.29
C LYS A 149 -9.39 -10.56 12.11
N ALA A 150 -9.58 -9.44 11.40
CA ALA A 150 -8.74 -9.07 10.25
C ALA A 150 -7.28 -8.85 10.66
N ALA A 151 -7.02 -8.21 11.81
CA ALA A 151 -5.68 -8.00 12.31
C ALA A 151 -5.00 -9.32 12.70
N TRP A 152 -5.70 -10.21 13.39
CA TRP A 152 -5.19 -11.53 13.77
C TRP A 152 -4.90 -12.41 12.54
N ASN A 153 -5.79 -12.44 11.56
CA ASN A 153 -5.52 -13.13 10.30
C ASN A 153 -4.26 -12.57 9.62
N THR A 154 -4.13 -11.24 9.55
CA THR A 154 -2.94 -10.61 8.98
C THR A 154 -1.68 -11.01 9.74
N LEU A 155 -1.70 -10.99 11.06
CA LEU A 155 -0.55 -11.38 11.90
C LEU A 155 -0.08 -12.80 11.59
N ILE A 156 -1.00 -13.77 11.50
CA ILE A 156 -0.66 -15.18 11.26
C ILE A 156 -0.13 -15.36 9.82
N TRP A 157 -0.85 -14.89 8.82
CA TRP A 157 -0.44 -15.04 7.42
C TRP A 157 0.84 -14.26 7.12
N PHE A 158 0.93 -13.03 7.58
CA PHE A 158 2.10 -12.19 7.36
C PHE A 158 3.33 -12.73 8.08
N GLY A 159 3.19 -13.14 9.34
CA GLY A 159 4.28 -13.77 10.10
C GLY A 159 4.74 -15.08 9.45
N GLY A 160 3.80 -15.90 8.96
CA GLY A 160 4.11 -17.12 8.22
C GLY A 160 4.90 -16.85 6.92
N ILE A 161 4.48 -15.84 6.15
CA ILE A 161 5.16 -15.43 4.91
C ILE A 161 6.56 -14.89 5.20
N LEU A 162 6.72 -14.06 6.24
CA LEU A 162 8.05 -13.56 6.65
C LEU A 162 8.96 -14.70 7.10
N GLY A 163 8.42 -15.66 7.86
CA GLY A 163 9.15 -16.86 8.27
C GLY A 163 9.61 -17.70 7.06
N LEU A 164 8.72 -17.94 6.10
CA LEU A 164 9.05 -18.66 4.86
C LEU A 164 10.08 -17.90 4.05
N SER A 165 9.93 -16.59 3.86
CA SER A 165 10.92 -15.73 3.18
C SER A 165 12.30 -15.85 3.83
N SER A 166 12.35 -15.80 5.17
CA SER A 166 13.60 -16.00 5.91
C SER A 166 14.21 -17.38 5.68
N ALA A 167 13.39 -18.43 5.67
CA ALA A 167 13.86 -19.79 5.41
C ALA A 167 14.41 -19.96 3.97
N LEU A 168 13.72 -19.40 2.97
CA LEU A 168 14.16 -19.39 1.58
C LEU A 168 15.48 -18.62 1.41
N THR A 169 15.65 -17.49 2.09
CA THR A 169 16.90 -16.71 2.08
C THR A 169 18.06 -17.54 2.69
N LYS A 170 17.83 -18.15 3.86
CA LYS A 170 18.85 -19.01 4.50
C LYS A 170 19.19 -20.25 3.67
N GLY A 171 18.19 -20.81 2.98
CA GLY A 171 18.36 -21.93 2.05
C GLY A 171 18.96 -21.54 0.69
N LYS A 172 19.35 -20.27 0.51
CA LYS A 172 19.94 -19.75 -0.73
C LYS A 172 19.04 -19.91 -1.97
N PHE A 173 17.73 -20.03 -1.75
CA PHE A 173 16.78 -20.18 -2.85
C PHE A 173 16.82 -18.99 -3.81
N PHE A 174 16.89 -17.76 -3.29
CA PHE A 174 16.90 -16.55 -4.12
C PHE A 174 18.22 -16.43 -4.92
N GLU A 175 19.36 -16.87 -4.36
CA GLU A 175 20.63 -16.94 -5.09
C GLU A 175 20.55 -17.94 -6.24
N TRP A 176 19.98 -19.11 -5.99
CA TRP A 176 19.74 -20.12 -7.02
C TRP A 176 18.78 -19.60 -8.10
N LEU A 177 17.68 -18.96 -7.71
CA LEU A 177 16.70 -18.39 -8.63
C LEU A 177 17.31 -17.29 -9.50
N ALA A 178 18.12 -16.41 -8.91
CA ALA A 178 18.85 -15.37 -9.63
C ALA A 178 19.73 -15.97 -10.74
N LYS A 179 20.54 -16.98 -10.40
CA LYS A 179 21.42 -17.65 -11.34
C LYS A 179 20.65 -18.41 -12.42
N PHE A 180 19.54 -19.04 -12.06
CA PHE A 180 18.67 -19.73 -13.01
C PHE A 180 18.09 -18.75 -14.04
N LEU A 181 17.54 -17.61 -13.56
CA LEU A 181 16.96 -16.58 -14.42
C LEU A 181 18.02 -15.91 -15.30
N GLU A 182 19.20 -15.60 -14.77
CA GLU A 182 20.33 -15.05 -15.53
C GLU A 182 20.72 -15.95 -16.70
N THR A 183 20.74 -17.26 -16.47
CA THR A 183 21.13 -18.23 -17.49
C THR A 183 20.07 -18.44 -18.58
N HIS A 184 18.78 -18.31 -18.24
CA HIS A 184 17.67 -18.67 -19.11
C HIS A 184 16.89 -17.48 -19.68
N MET A 185 17.04 -16.27 -19.10
CA MET A 185 16.26 -15.09 -19.44
C MET A 185 17.17 -13.91 -19.80
N ASN A 186 17.87 -14.02 -20.92
CA ASN A 186 18.60 -12.87 -21.46
C ASN A 186 17.74 -12.19 -22.54
N PHE A 187 17.13 -11.05 -22.20
CA PHE A 187 16.27 -10.31 -23.12
C PHE A 187 17.06 -9.40 -24.08
N GLY A 188 18.36 -9.20 -23.88
CA GLY A 188 19.18 -8.27 -24.68
C GLY A 188 18.69 -6.82 -24.65
N LEU A 189 17.89 -6.45 -23.66
CA LEU A 189 17.35 -5.11 -23.50
C LEU A 189 18.26 -4.26 -22.63
N ASP A 190 18.34 -2.96 -22.92
CA ASP A 190 18.97 -2.03 -22.00
C ASP A 190 18.17 -1.89 -20.68
N PRO A 191 18.80 -1.41 -19.59
CA PRO A 191 18.15 -1.34 -18.28
C PRO A 191 16.85 -0.55 -18.25
N PHE A 192 16.72 0.51 -19.04
CA PHE A 192 15.52 1.33 -19.07
C PHE A 192 14.35 0.61 -19.76
N MET A 193 14.61 -0.03 -20.89
CA MET A 193 13.60 -0.86 -21.57
C MET A 193 13.18 -2.05 -20.75
N MET A 194 14.12 -2.66 -20.02
CA MET A 194 13.82 -3.74 -19.09
C MET A 194 12.94 -3.25 -17.92
N LEU A 195 13.21 -2.06 -17.40
CA LEU A 195 12.39 -1.45 -16.35
C LEU A 195 10.94 -1.24 -16.81
N ILE A 196 10.75 -0.75 -18.04
CA ILE A 196 9.42 -0.59 -18.64
C ILE A 196 8.74 -1.96 -18.78
N LEU A 197 9.44 -2.94 -19.34
CA LEU A 197 8.91 -4.30 -19.53
C LEU A 197 8.46 -4.93 -18.21
N ILE A 198 9.32 -4.91 -17.19
CA ILE A 198 9.02 -5.41 -15.86
C ILE A 198 7.81 -4.68 -15.27
N SER A 199 7.73 -3.37 -15.42
CA SER A 199 6.61 -2.56 -14.91
C SER A 199 5.28 -2.96 -15.56
N VAL A 200 5.27 -3.11 -16.89
CA VAL A 200 4.08 -3.54 -17.63
C VAL A 200 3.66 -4.96 -17.25
N ILE A 201 4.61 -5.90 -17.22
CA ILE A 201 4.35 -7.28 -16.82
C ILE A 201 3.86 -7.33 -15.37
N SER A 202 4.47 -6.57 -14.47
CA SER A 202 4.09 -6.48 -13.07
C SER A 202 2.61 -6.10 -12.90
N VAL A 203 2.15 -5.08 -13.63
CA VAL A 203 0.74 -4.66 -13.64
C VAL A 203 -0.16 -5.72 -14.28
N ALA A 204 0.24 -6.30 -15.41
CA ALA A 204 -0.54 -7.33 -16.12
C ALA A 204 -0.72 -8.59 -15.28
N VAL A 205 0.35 -9.08 -14.63
CA VAL A 205 0.31 -10.25 -13.75
C VAL A 205 -0.56 -10.01 -12.52
N ARG A 206 -0.69 -8.76 -12.10
CA ARG A 206 -1.56 -8.37 -10.99
C ARG A 206 -3.03 -8.77 -11.21
N TYR A 207 -3.45 -8.92 -12.46
CA TYR A 207 -4.76 -9.45 -12.85
C TYR A 207 -5.09 -10.82 -12.22
N PHE A 208 -4.09 -11.68 -12.05
CA PHE A 208 -4.26 -13.03 -11.51
C PHE A 208 -4.29 -13.09 -9.97
N PHE A 209 -4.10 -11.95 -9.30
CA PHE A 209 -4.00 -11.89 -7.84
C PHE A 209 -5.11 -11.05 -7.22
N ALA A 210 -5.92 -11.67 -6.39
CA ALA A 210 -6.93 -10.97 -5.57
C ALA A 210 -6.33 -10.32 -4.30
N SER A 211 -5.07 -10.63 -3.96
CA SER A 211 -4.39 -10.15 -2.75
C SER A 211 -3.05 -9.51 -3.09
N GLY A 212 -2.82 -8.27 -2.60
CA GLY A 212 -1.54 -7.60 -2.71
C GLY A 212 -0.41 -8.32 -1.97
N THR A 213 -0.71 -8.92 -0.82
CA THR A 213 0.26 -9.70 -0.06
C THR A 213 0.70 -10.95 -0.83
N ALA A 214 -0.25 -11.69 -1.41
CA ALA A 214 0.06 -12.88 -2.22
C ALA A 214 0.90 -12.51 -3.45
N TYR A 215 0.55 -11.41 -4.13
CA TYR A 215 1.32 -10.91 -5.25
C TYR A 215 2.75 -10.54 -4.87
N ILE A 216 2.94 -9.74 -3.81
CA ILE A 216 4.28 -9.36 -3.33
C ILE A 216 5.10 -10.60 -2.96
N SER A 217 4.48 -11.57 -2.27
CA SER A 217 5.18 -12.78 -1.86
C SER A 217 5.67 -13.64 -3.02
N ALA A 218 4.87 -13.73 -4.09
CA ALA A 218 5.19 -14.60 -5.22
C ALA A 218 6.04 -13.91 -6.29
N MET A 219 5.74 -12.65 -6.60
CA MET A 219 6.25 -11.99 -7.80
C MET A 219 7.36 -10.97 -7.54
N LEU A 220 7.34 -10.28 -6.38
CA LEU A 220 8.33 -9.25 -6.11
C LEU A 220 9.78 -9.77 -6.13
N PRO A 221 10.10 -10.91 -5.48
CA PRO A 221 11.47 -11.45 -5.55
C PRO A 221 11.95 -11.72 -6.99
N VAL A 222 11.04 -12.23 -7.83
CA VAL A 222 11.37 -12.53 -9.25
C VAL A 222 11.67 -11.23 -10.00
N PHE A 223 10.82 -10.22 -9.89
CA PHE A 223 11.03 -8.94 -10.56
C PHE A 223 12.29 -8.21 -10.06
N LEU A 224 12.57 -8.23 -8.75
CA LEU A 224 13.79 -7.66 -8.21
C LEU A 224 15.04 -8.33 -8.78
N ILE A 225 15.06 -9.67 -8.79
CA ILE A 225 16.20 -10.44 -9.30
C ILE A 225 16.41 -10.16 -10.79
N VAL A 226 15.35 -10.24 -11.61
CA VAL A 226 15.44 -10.01 -13.06
C VAL A 226 15.91 -8.58 -13.35
N GLY A 227 15.36 -7.59 -12.63
CA GLY A 227 15.71 -6.19 -12.85
C GLY A 227 17.15 -5.85 -12.43
N ILE A 228 17.61 -6.40 -11.30
CA ILE A 228 19.01 -6.21 -10.85
C ILE A 228 19.98 -6.85 -11.83
N ASN A 229 19.71 -8.06 -12.30
CA ASN A 229 20.53 -8.74 -13.28
C ASN A 229 20.56 -8.01 -14.63
N ALA A 230 19.52 -7.27 -14.97
CA ALA A 230 19.48 -6.39 -16.14
C ALA A 230 20.20 -5.04 -15.94
N GLY A 231 20.79 -4.79 -14.77
CA GLY A 231 21.52 -3.56 -14.47
C GLY A 231 20.64 -2.37 -14.04
N ILE A 232 19.40 -2.62 -13.65
CA ILE A 232 18.52 -1.56 -13.12
C ILE A 232 18.97 -1.20 -11.70
N ASP A 233 19.00 0.11 -11.40
CA ASP A 233 19.26 0.57 -10.03
C ASP A 233 18.28 -0.07 -9.04
N PRO A 234 18.77 -0.74 -7.98
CA PRO A 234 17.91 -1.47 -7.04
C PRO A 234 16.91 -0.58 -6.31
N THR A 235 17.27 0.67 -6.02
CA THR A 235 16.39 1.62 -5.32
C THR A 235 15.25 2.06 -6.22
N LEU A 236 15.56 2.42 -7.46
CA LEU A 236 14.57 2.79 -8.47
C LEU A 236 13.59 1.63 -8.73
N LEU A 237 14.13 0.43 -8.93
CA LEU A 237 13.33 -0.78 -9.15
C LEU A 237 12.40 -1.06 -7.97
N ALA A 238 12.91 -0.95 -6.75
CA ALA A 238 12.13 -1.15 -5.53
C ALA A 238 10.91 -0.22 -5.48
N PHE A 239 11.11 1.09 -5.68
CA PHE A 239 10.01 2.06 -5.65
C PHE A 239 8.99 1.84 -6.77
N ILE A 240 9.44 1.48 -7.96
CA ILE A 240 8.54 1.17 -9.07
C ILE A 240 7.71 -0.08 -8.75
N MET A 241 8.31 -1.14 -8.22
CA MET A 241 7.59 -2.36 -7.85
C MET A 241 6.56 -2.13 -6.73
N ILE A 242 6.86 -1.26 -5.78
CA ILE A 242 5.92 -0.84 -4.74
C ILE A 242 4.71 -0.11 -5.37
N GLY A 243 4.97 0.84 -6.26
CA GLY A 243 3.93 1.55 -7.00
C GLY A 243 3.06 0.59 -7.81
N THR A 244 3.67 -0.28 -8.62
CA THR A 244 2.95 -1.24 -9.47
C THR A 244 2.08 -2.21 -8.66
N ASN A 245 2.51 -2.63 -7.46
CA ASN A 245 1.67 -3.44 -6.57
C ASN A 245 0.40 -2.68 -6.16
N SER A 246 0.51 -1.41 -5.83
CA SER A 246 -0.63 -0.64 -5.34
C SER A 246 -1.63 -0.31 -6.45
N TYR A 247 -1.22 0.40 -7.49
CA TYR A 247 -2.15 0.78 -8.56
C TYR A 247 -2.50 -0.39 -9.48
N GLY A 248 -1.63 -1.38 -9.65
CA GLY A 248 -1.95 -2.61 -10.36
C GLY A 248 -3.10 -3.39 -9.73
N GLY A 249 -3.32 -3.25 -8.42
CA GLY A 249 -4.50 -3.81 -7.76
C GLY A 249 -5.83 -3.17 -8.17
N SER A 250 -5.84 -2.06 -8.93
CA SER A 250 -7.05 -1.45 -9.49
C SER A 250 -7.43 -1.99 -10.86
N VAL A 251 -6.57 -2.78 -11.51
CA VAL A 251 -6.84 -3.40 -12.81
C VAL A 251 -8.08 -4.28 -12.76
N THR A 252 -8.40 -4.87 -11.63
CA THR A 252 -9.62 -5.65 -11.44
C THR A 252 -10.43 -5.17 -10.24
N HIS A 253 -11.75 -5.37 -10.27
CA HIS A 253 -12.62 -5.07 -9.13
C HIS A 253 -12.36 -5.97 -7.90
N TYR A 254 -11.61 -7.05 -8.05
CA TYR A 254 -11.20 -7.97 -6.97
C TYR A 254 -9.71 -7.87 -6.60
N GLY A 255 -8.92 -7.07 -7.30
CA GLY A 255 -7.46 -7.03 -7.15
C GLY A 255 -6.95 -6.47 -5.82
N ALA A 256 -7.82 -5.96 -4.96
CA ALA A 256 -7.49 -5.51 -3.61
C ALA A 256 -8.72 -5.54 -2.71
N ALA A 257 -8.51 -5.62 -1.39
CA ALA A 257 -9.57 -5.76 -0.39
C ALA A 257 -10.74 -4.76 -0.51
N PRO A 258 -10.53 -3.45 -0.76
CA PRO A 258 -11.65 -2.51 -0.91
C PRO A 258 -12.41 -2.66 -2.24
N GLY A 259 -11.82 -3.28 -3.27
CA GLY A 259 -12.43 -3.43 -4.59
C GLY A 259 -13.80 -4.10 -4.58
N PRO A 260 -13.93 -5.33 -4.05
CA PRO A 260 -15.22 -6.02 -3.98
C PRO A 260 -16.27 -5.25 -3.19
N ILE A 261 -15.88 -4.56 -2.12
CA ILE A 261 -16.80 -3.76 -1.28
C ILE A 261 -17.38 -2.61 -2.10
N ILE A 262 -16.53 -1.86 -2.79
CA ILE A 262 -16.93 -0.72 -3.63
C ILE A 262 -17.75 -1.20 -4.83
N PHE A 263 -17.36 -2.31 -5.45
CA PHE A 263 -18.08 -2.90 -6.56
C PHE A 263 -19.48 -3.41 -6.16
N SER A 264 -19.60 -4.01 -4.96
CA SER A 264 -20.87 -4.52 -4.44
C SER A 264 -21.90 -3.41 -4.14
N ALA A 265 -21.48 -2.14 -4.07
CA ALA A 265 -22.39 -1.02 -3.93
C ALA A 265 -23.30 -0.81 -5.17
N GLY A 266 -23.02 -1.51 -6.29
CA GLY A 266 -23.91 -1.60 -7.44
C GLY A 266 -23.99 -0.35 -8.33
N TYR A 267 -23.10 0.62 -8.15
CA TYR A 267 -23.06 1.83 -8.98
C TYR A 267 -22.36 1.62 -10.31
N ASN A 268 -21.48 0.62 -10.40
CA ASN A 268 -20.67 0.30 -11.57
C ASN A 268 -20.85 -1.17 -11.95
N ASN A 269 -20.92 -1.45 -13.24
CA ASN A 269 -20.85 -2.82 -13.76
C ASN A 269 -19.40 -3.18 -14.15
N VAL A 270 -19.16 -4.44 -14.48
CA VAL A 270 -17.80 -4.92 -14.85
C VAL A 270 -17.25 -4.16 -16.05
N LYS A 271 -18.11 -3.82 -17.02
CA LYS A 271 -17.70 -3.09 -18.23
C LYS A 271 -17.28 -1.64 -17.91
N ASP A 272 -17.95 -1.00 -16.95
CA ASP A 272 -17.61 0.36 -16.54
C ASP A 272 -16.32 0.40 -15.69
N TRP A 273 -15.95 -0.72 -15.07
CA TRP A 273 -14.71 -0.84 -14.31
C TRP A 273 -13.47 -0.91 -15.20
N TRP A 274 -13.58 -1.57 -16.35
CA TRP A 274 -12.51 -1.76 -17.36
C TRP A 274 -12.44 -0.59 -18.36
#